data_008eb51ea01030ae0d998914a9e58eee
#
_entry.id   008eb51ea01030ae0d998914a9e58eee
#
_cell.length_a   1.000
_cell.length_b   1.000
_cell.length_c   1.000
_cell.angle_alpha   90.00
_cell.angle_beta   90.00
_cell.angle_gamma   90.00
#
_symmetry.space_group_name_H-M   'P 1'
#
loop_
_entity.id
_entity.type
_entity.pdbx_description
1 polymer ?
#
loop_
_entity_poly.entity_id
_entity_poly.type
_entity_poly.pdbx_seq_one_letter_code
_entity_poly.pdbx_strand_id
1 'polypeptide(L)'
;MTGLEQVKSAVAGALEKAGVPVRLAWAPGWAESHAAPVVAVGLRTGESRGGALHSYLGQRTDPDTLVSREIYGLTLDLTLSLDVYSPPQTGTAGCDRTLEALHQVMLGGLPSGLRPTELRWEEAVWDEDTSMFLRRGSLSCRAYFLAAAEEDALPLTDFILKGVVQP
;
A
#
# COMPACT_ATOMS: atom_id res chain seq x y z
N MET A 1 7.34 6.20 5.10
CA MET A 1 7.49 5.36 3.90
C MET A 1 7.90 6.26 2.77
N THR A 2 8.98 5.98 2.07
CA THR A 2 9.64 6.94 1.17
C THR A 2 9.64 6.55 -0.31
N GLY A 3 8.96 5.49 -0.70
CA GLY A 3 8.91 5.10 -2.11
C GLY A 3 7.85 4.05 -2.45
N LEU A 4 7.47 3.98 -3.73
CA LEU A 4 6.49 3.02 -4.25
C LEU A 4 6.93 1.56 -4.05
N GLU A 5 8.22 1.28 -4.17
CA GLU A 5 8.78 -0.05 -3.90
C GLU A 5 8.58 -0.46 -2.44
N GLN A 6 8.67 0.49 -1.50
CA GLN A 6 8.41 0.21 -0.10
C GLN A 6 6.93 -0.12 0.17
N VAL A 7 6.00 0.49 -0.59
CA VAL A 7 4.57 0.14 -0.50
C VAL A 7 4.35 -1.29 -0.93
N LYS A 8 4.89 -1.69 -2.08
CA LYS A 8 4.80 -3.07 -2.57
C LYS A 8 5.42 -4.06 -1.58
N SER A 9 6.61 -3.75 -1.08
CA SER A 9 7.32 -4.59 -0.11
C SER A 9 6.57 -4.69 1.22
N ALA A 10 5.92 -3.62 1.67
CA ALA A 10 5.12 -3.62 2.89
C ALA A 10 3.87 -4.50 2.77
N VAL A 11 3.19 -4.45 1.62
CA VAL A 11 2.04 -5.34 1.33
C VAL A 11 2.52 -6.79 1.21
N ALA A 12 3.58 -7.04 0.46
CA ALA A 12 4.16 -8.37 0.31
C ALA A 12 4.56 -8.96 1.67
N GLY A 13 5.26 -8.20 2.50
CA GLY A 13 5.66 -8.65 3.83
C GLY A 13 4.49 -8.92 4.78
N ALA A 14 3.36 -8.19 4.63
CA ALA A 14 2.15 -8.48 5.39
C ALA A 14 1.51 -9.82 4.97
N LEU A 15 1.51 -10.11 3.67
CA LEU A 15 1.02 -11.37 3.12
C LEU A 15 1.92 -12.55 3.50
N GLU A 16 3.23 -12.40 3.41
CA GLU A 16 4.19 -13.42 3.81
C GLU A 16 4.09 -13.79 5.29
N LYS A 17 3.89 -12.79 6.16
CA LYS A 17 3.63 -13.03 7.60
C LYS A 17 2.36 -13.83 7.86
N ALA A 18 1.38 -13.73 6.97
CA ALA A 18 0.16 -14.54 7.01
C ALA A 18 0.31 -15.91 6.34
N GLY A 19 1.52 -16.28 5.93
CA GLY A 19 1.81 -17.56 5.31
C GLY A 19 1.46 -17.64 3.82
N VAL A 20 1.20 -16.52 3.16
CA VAL A 20 0.92 -16.45 1.73
C VAL A 20 2.23 -16.25 0.97
N PRO A 21 2.62 -17.18 0.09
CA PRO A 21 3.79 -16.99 -0.78
C PRO A 21 3.60 -15.81 -1.72
N VAL A 22 4.56 -14.89 -1.75
CA VAL A 22 4.48 -13.65 -2.54
C VAL A 22 5.66 -13.50 -3.50
N ARG A 23 5.41 -12.83 -4.62
CA ARG A 23 6.42 -12.37 -5.57
C ARG A 23 6.18 -10.91 -5.96
N LEU A 24 7.23 -10.11 -5.95
CA LEU A 24 7.18 -8.69 -6.38
C LEU A 24 7.40 -8.52 -7.89
N ALA A 25 7.94 -9.53 -8.53
CA ALA A 25 8.13 -9.57 -9.97
C ALA A 25 7.81 -10.98 -10.48
N TRP A 26 7.30 -11.08 -11.69
CA TRP A 26 7.04 -12.34 -12.36
C TRP A 26 8.15 -12.59 -13.40
N ALA A 27 8.90 -13.66 -13.23
CA ALA A 27 9.94 -14.04 -14.20
C ALA A 27 9.45 -15.18 -15.10
N PRO A 28 9.87 -15.22 -16.37
CA PRO A 28 9.58 -16.35 -17.26
C PRO A 28 10.06 -17.68 -16.64
N GLY A 29 9.26 -18.73 -16.76
CA GLY A 29 9.58 -20.06 -16.23
C GLY A 29 9.25 -20.27 -14.75
N TRP A 30 8.75 -19.28 -14.03
CA TRP A 30 8.35 -19.45 -12.63
C TRP A 30 7.16 -20.39 -12.45
N ALA A 31 6.28 -20.49 -13.43
CA ALA A 31 5.11 -21.38 -13.39
C ALA A 31 5.49 -22.83 -13.09
N GLU A 32 6.58 -23.31 -13.68
CA GLU A 32 7.05 -24.69 -13.53
C GLU A 32 7.59 -25.01 -12.12
N SER A 33 7.91 -24.00 -11.34
CA SER A 33 8.55 -24.15 -10.01
C SER A 33 7.60 -24.03 -8.82
N HIS A 34 6.31 -23.72 -9.03
CA HIS A 34 5.37 -23.51 -7.94
C HIS A 34 4.47 -24.72 -7.71
N ALA A 35 4.67 -25.39 -6.56
CA ALA A 35 3.80 -26.48 -6.08
C ALA A 35 2.59 -25.96 -5.25
N ALA A 36 2.58 -24.69 -4.91
CA ALA A 36 1.56 -24.03 -4.09
C ALA A 36 1.11 -22.70 -4.73
N PRO A 37 -0.09 -22.21 -4.41
CA PRO A 37 -0.55 -20.90 -4.85
C PRO A 37 0.41 -19.79 -4.44
N VAL A 38 0.59 -18.79 -5.31
CA VAL A 38 1.48 -17.65 -5.11
C VAL A 38 0.76 -16.36 -5.51
N VAL A 39 1.04 -15.27 -4.80
CA VAL A 39 0.50 -13.94 -5.12
C VAL A 39 1.59 -13.08 -5.75
N ALA A 40 1.32 -12.59 -6.95
CA ALA A 40 2.16 -11.58 -7.59
C ALA A 40 1.67 -10.19 -7.21
N VAL A 41 2.53 -9.41 -6.56
CA VAL A 41 2.23 -8.03 -6.15
C VAL A 41 2.88 -7.06 -7.11
N GLY A 42 2.07 -6.27 -7.79
CA GLY A 42 2.50 -5.23 -8.72
C GLY A 42 1.84 -3.90 -8.45
N LEU A 43 2.33 -2.83 -9.09
CA LEU A 43 1.68 -1.52 -9.10
C LEU A 43 0.95 -1.34 -10.43
N ARG A 44 -0.36 -1.02 -10.39
CA ARG A 44 -1.15 -0.70 -11.58
C ARG A 44 -1.23 0.80 -11.83
N THR A 45 -1.68 1.54 -10.82
CA THR A 45 -1.83 3.00 -10.92
C THR A 45 -1.46 3.66 -9.61
N GLY A 46 -1.12 4.94 -9.68
CA GLY A 46 -0.88 5.78 -8.51
C GLY A 46 -1.20 7.22 -8.84
N GLU A 47 -1.91 7.89 -7.94
CA GLU A 47 -2.25 9.29 -8.03
C GLU A 47 -1.81 9.99 -6.75
N SER A 48 -0.94 10.99 -6.90
CA SER A 48 -0.50 11.84 -5.80
C SER A 48 -1.40 13.05 -5.70
N ARG A 49 -1.93 13.29 -4.50
CA ARG A 49 -2.69 14.51 -4.22
C ARG A 49 -1.94 15.33 -3.18
N GLY A 50 -1.53 16.54 -3.60
CA GLY A 50 -1.04 17.56 -2.69
C GLY A 50 -2.22 18.21 -1.95
N GLY A 51 -2.09 18.40 -0.65
CA GLY A 51 -3.04 19.23 0.11
C GLY A 51 -2.91 20.70 -0.28
N ALA A 52 -4.02 21.46 -0.24
CA ALA A 52 -4.06 22.87 -0.61
C ALA A 52 -3.22 23.80 0.30
N LEU A 53 -2.80 23.33 1.46
CA LEU A 53 -1.95 24.02 2.43
C LEU A 53 -0.70 23.19 2.70
N HIS A 54 0.28 23.26 1.80
CA HIS A 54 1.63 22.70 1.97
C HIS A 54 1.66 21.26 2.52
N SER A 55 0.71 20.41 2.04
CA SER A 55 0.74 18.98 2.39
C SER A 55 0.57 18.67 3.89
N TYR A 56 -0.15 19.51 4.63
CA TYR A 56 -0.48 19.24 6.04
C TYR A 56 -1.37 17.99 6.14
N LEU A 57 -0.91 16.99 6.89
CA LEU A 57 -1.60 15.70 7.08
C LEU A 57 -2.27 15.58 8.46
N GLY A 58 -1.94 16.46 9.40
CA GLY A 58 -2.49 16.43 10.75
C GLY A 58 -1.46 16.77 11.82
N GLN A 59 -1.80 16.46 13.06
CA GLN A 59 -0.99 16.69 14.23
C GLN A 59 -0.81 15.37 15.00
N ARG A 60 0.38 15.12 15.47
CA ARG A 60 0.68 13.98 16.34
C ARG A 60 1.19 14.51 17.69
N THR A 61 0.51 14.11 18.76
CA THR A 61 0.95 14.39 20.12
C THR A 61 1.76 13.19 20.63
N ASP A 62 2.94 13.45 21.12
CA ASP A 62 3.76 12.47 21.80
C ASP A 62 3.12 12.19 23.18
N PRO A 63 2.74 10.93 23.50
CA PRO A 63 2.05 10.61 24.74
C PRO A 63 2.91 10.82 25.99
N ASP A 64 4.23 10.75 25.87
CA ASP A 64 5.15 10.84 27.02
C ASP A 64 5.54 12.29 27.34
N THR A 65 5.72 13.10 26.28
CA THR A 65 6.18 14.50 26.42
C THR A 65 5.05 15.52 26.29
N LEU A 66 3.85 15.08 25.82
CA LEU A 66 2.69 15.92 25.48
C LEU A 66 3.01 17.00 24.43
N VAL A 67 4.13 16.89 23.75
CA VAL A 67 4.51 17.79 22.67
C VAL A 67 3.75 17.41 21.40
N SER A 68 3.04 18.37 20.84
CA SER A 68 2.34 18.23 19.58
C SER A 68 3.24 18.67 18.42
N ARG A 69 3.37 17.82 17.40
CA ARG A 69 4.10 18.13 16.17
C ARG A 69 3.16 18.06 14.98
N GLU A 70 3.27 19.03 14.11
CA GLU A 70 2.55 19.02 12.83
C GLU A 70 3.21 18.01 11.88
N ILE A 71 2.37 17.29 11.14
CA ILE A 71 2.81 16.28 10.18
C ILE A 71 2.49 16.80 8.79
N TYR A 72 3.52 16.89 7.97
CA TYR A 72 3.42 17.27 6.56
C TYR A 72 3.81 16.08 5.68
N GLY A 73 3.26 16.05 4.47
CA GLY A 73 3.57 14.99 3.52
C GLY A 73 2.62 14.94 2.34
N LEU A 74 2.66 13.86 1.59
CA LEU A 74 1.79 13.61 0.45
C LEU A 74 0.87 12.43 0.75
N THR A 75 -0.36 12.54 0.28
CA THR A 75 -1.26 11.40 0.19
C THR A 75 -1.19 10.82 -1.21
N LEU A 76 -1.01 9.51 -1.30
CA LEU A 76 -0.92 8.77 -2.52
C LEU A 76 -2.03 7.73 -2.57
N ASP A 77 -2.95 7.87 -3.51
CA ASP A 77 -3.96 6.85 -3.80
C ASP A 77 -3.36 5.88 -4.82
N LEU A 78 -3.25 4.61 -4.45
CA LEU A 78 -2.60 3.55 -5.20
C LEU A 78 -3.56 2.42 -5.51
N THR A 79 -3.39 1.81 -6.68
CA THR A 79 -3.98 0.52 -7.00
C THR A 79 -2.86 -0.47 -7.29
N LEU A 80 -2.76 -1.48 -6.44
CA LEU A 80 -1.84 -2.60 -6.59
C LEU A 80 -2.55 -3.77 -7.29
N SER A 81 -1.83 -4.53 -8.11
CA SER A 81 -2.29 -5.85 -8.53
C SER A 81 -1.91 -6.87 -7.45
N LEU A 82 -2.86 -7.76 -7.17
CA LEU A 82 -2.69 -8.92 -6.30
C LEU A 82 -3.14 -10.16 -7.10
N ASP A 83 -2.37 -10.51 -8.12
CA ASP A 83 -2.72 -11.59 -9.03
C ASP A 83 -2.34 -12.94 -8.41
N VAL A 84 -3.34 -13.80 -8.20
CA VAL A 84 -3.17 -15.11 -7.56
C VAL A 84 -3.00 -16.17 -8.62
N TYR A 85 -1.85 -16.83 -8.62
CA TYR A 85 -1.55 -17.97 -9.47
C TYR A 85 -1.65 -19.26 -8.66
N SER A 86 -2.42 -20.22 -9.14
CA SER A 86 -2.62 -21.52 -8.48
C SER A 86 -2.27 -22.65 -9.43
N PRO A 87 -1.40 -23.57 -9.02
CA PRO A 87 -0.99 -24.68 -9.88
C PRO A 87 -2.15 -25.66 -10.14
N PRO A 88 -2.10 -26.44 -11.24
CA PRO A 88 -3.17 -27.36 -11.63
C PRO A 88 -3.62 -28.30 -10.52
N GLN A 89 -2.69 -28.75 -9.67
CA GLN A 89 -2.95 -29.70 -8.59
C GLN A 89 -3.90 -29.13 -7.52
N THR A 90 -3.88 -27.80 -7.31
CA THR A 90 -4.75 -27.11 -6.35
C THR A 90 -5.95 -26.45 -7.04
N GLY A 91 -5.89 -26.26 -8.34
CA GLY A 91 -6.97 -25.74 -9.16
C GLY A 91 -7.45 -24.34 -8.72
N THR A 92 -8.66 -24.00 -9.07
CA THR A 92 -9.32 -22.72 -8.67
C THR A 92 -9.49 -22.62 -7.15
N ALA A 93 -9.68 -23.75 -6.45
CA ALA A 93 -9.77 -23.79 -5.00
C ALA A 93 -8.49 -23.26 -4.30
N GLY A 94 -7.34 -23.34 -4.95
CA GLY A 94 -6.11 -22.70 -4.48
C GLY A 94 -6.21 -21.18 -4.51
N CYS A 95 -6.81 -20.61 -5.55
CA CYS A 95 -7.08 -19.18 -5.64
C CYS A 95 -8.04 -18.73 -4.52
N ASP A 96 -9.13 -19.48 -4.29
CA ASP A 96 -10.13 -19.12 -3.29
C ASP A 96 -9.55 -19.10 -1.87
N ARG A 97 -8.79 -20.13 -1.49
CA ARG A 97 -8.10 -20.16 -0.19
C ARG A 97 -7.11 -19.02 0.00
N THR A 98 -6.41 -18.66 -1.08
CA THR A 98 -5.48 -17.53 -1.04
C THR A 98 -6.22 -16.21 -0.85
N LEU A 99 -7.39 -16.03 -1.50
CA LEU A 99 -8.23 -14.86 -1.29
C LEU A 99 -8.74 -14.74 0.15
N GLU A 100 -9.11 -15.85 0.78
CA GLU A 100 -9.50 -15.84 2.21
C GLU A 100 -8.34 -15.34 3.08
N ALA A 101 -7.12 -15.79 2.82
CA ALA A 101 -5.93 -15.29 3.52
C ALA A 101 -5.67 -13.79 3.24
N LEU A 102 -5.85 -13.32 2.00
CA LEU A 102 -5.79 -11.90 1.65
C LEU A 102 -6.80 -11.07 2.46
N HIS A 103 -8.04 -11.53 2.57
CA HIS A 103 -9.06 -10.86 3.39
C HIS A 103 -8.64 -10.76 4.86
N GLN A 104 -8.10 -11.83 5.43
CA GLN A 104 -7.64 -11.82 6.83
C GLN A 104 -6.51 -10.80 7.04
N VAL A 105 -5.59 -10.68 6.09
CA VAL A 105 -4.53 -9.66 6.14
C VAL A 105 -5.12 -8.26 6.07
N MET A 106 -6.13 -8.02 5.21
CA MET A 106 -6.79 -6.72 5.12
C MET A 106 -7.55 -6.36 6.40
N LEU A 107 -8.22 -7.34 7.04
CA LEU A 107 -8.91 -7.16 8.32
C LEU A 107 -7.94 -6.93 9.48
N GLY A 108 -6.79 -7.60 9.48
CA GLY A 108 -5.73 -7.43 10.48
C GLY A 108 -4.99 -6.11 10.35
N GLY A 109 -5.18 -5.41 9.24
CA GLY A 109 -4.55 -4.14 8.91
C GLY A 109 -3.20 -4.29 8.23
N LEU A 110 -2.95 -3.40 7.28
CA LEU A 110 -1.64 -3.24 6.64
C LEU A 110 -0.68 -2.48 7.58
N PRO A 111 0.62 -2.52 7.30
CA PRO A 111 1.59 -1.73 8.07
C PRO A 111 1.21 -0.25 8.15
N SER A 112 1.62 0.41 9.23
CA SER A 112 1.32 1.83 9.48
C SER A 112 1.72 2.71 8.28
N GLY A 113 0.81 3.60 7.89
CA GLY A 113 0.96 4.46 6.71
C GLY A 113 0.31 3.91 5.44
N LEU A 114 -0.28 2.70 5.49
CA LEU A 114 -1.08 2.14 4.40
C LEU A 114 -2.51 1.88 4.88
N ARG A 115 -3.47 2.47 4.20
CA ARG A 115 -4.89 2.26 4.49
C ARG A 115 -5.56 1.60 3.29
N PRO A 116 -5.95 0.31 3.38
CA PRO A 116 -6.72 -0.33 2.33
C PRO A 116 -8.11 0.31 2.24
N THR A 117 -8.59 0.50 1.03
CA THR A 117 -9.92 1.09 0.76
C THR A 117 -10.83 0.12 0.03
N GLU A 118 -10.27 -0.69 -0.85
CA GLU A 118 -11.06 -1.62 -1.65
C GLU A 118 -10.17 -2.79 -2.10
N LEU A 119 -10.74 -3.99 -2.08
CA LEU A 119 -10.17 -5.19 -2.66
C LEU A 119 -11.17 -5.76 -3.67
N ARG A 120 -10.76 -5.91 -4.93
CA ARG A 120 -11.56 -6.50 -6.01
C ARG A 120 -10.83 -7.69 -6.60
N TRP A 121 -11.56 -8.65 -7.12
CA TRP A 121 -11.03 -9.78 -7.89
C TRP A 121 -12.00 -10.22 -8.97
N GLU A 122 -11.43 -10.85 -9.99
CA GLU A 122 -12.14 -11.40 -11.13
C GLU A 122 -12.35 -12.91 -10.94
N GLU A 123 -12.99 -13.54 -11.89
CA GLU A 123 -13.10 -14.98 -11.98
C GLU A 123 -11.73 -15.62 -12.22
N ALA A 124 -11.52 -16.82 -11.68
CA ALA A 124 -10.32 -17.60 -11.93
C ALA A 124 -10.39 -18.22 -13.33
N VAL A 125 -9.37 -17.98 -14.13
CA VAL A 125 -9.26 -18.49 -15.51
C VAL A 125 -7.98 -19.28 -15.65
N TRP A 126 -7.95 -20.19 -16.62
CA TRP A 126 -6.71 -20.86 -17.00
C TRP A 126 -5.84 -19.88 -17.79
N ASP A 127 -4.60 -19.73 -17.37
CA ASP A 127 -3.59 -18.92 -18.03
C ASP A 127 -2.60 -19.85 -18.76
N GLU A 128 -2.62 -19.82 -20.08
CA GLU A 128 -1.78 -20.71 -20.92
C GLU A 128 -0.29 -20.37 -20.81
N ASP A 129 0.04 -19.08 -20.63
CA ASP A 129 1.41 -18.59 -20.57
C ASP A 129 2.15 -19.13 -19.33
N THR A 130 1.45 -19.23 -18.21
CA THR A 130 2.00 -19.72 -16.95
C THR A 130 1.65 -21.18 -16.68
N SER A 131 0.72 -21.78 -17.43
CA SER A 131 0.14 -23.10 -17.16
C SER A 131 -0.41 -23.21 -15.73
N MET A 132 -1.06 -22.17 -15.25
CA MET A 132 -1.67 -22.06 -13.92
C MET A 132 -3.08 -21.47 -14.00
N PHE A 133 -3.86 -21.67 -12.96
CA PHE A 133 -5.08 -20.90 -12.77
C PHE A 133 -4.72 -19.50 -12.27
N LEU A 134 -5.17 -18.49 -12.98
CA LEU A 134 -4.95 -17.08 -12.65
C LEU A 134 -6.25 -16.45 -12.18
N ARG A 135 -6.22 -15.82 -11.01
CA ARG A 135 -7.26 -14.92 -10.56
C ARG A 135 -6.68 -13.52 -10.39
N ARG A 136 -7.10 -12.59 -11.22
CA ARG A 136 -6.66 -11.20 -11.11
C ARG A 136 -7.33 -10.51 -9.95
N GLY A 137 -6.52 -9.83 -9.14
CA GLY A 137 -6.96 -9.02 -8.03
C GLY A 137 -6.44 -7.60 -8.11
N SER A 138 -7.12 -6.68 -7.46
CA SER A 138 -6.67 -5.31 -7.29
C SER A 138 -6.96 -4.82 -5.88
N LEU A 139 -5.95 -4.21 -5.25
CA LEU A 139 -6.05 -3.57 -3.95
C LEU A 139 -5.89 -2.07 -4.13
N SER A 140 -6.96 -1.33 -3.87
CA SER A 140 -6.89 0.13 -3.73
C SER A 140 -6.50 0.47 -2.30
N CYS A 141 -5.49 1.31 -2.15
CA CYS A 141 -5.04 1.76 -0.84
C CYS A 141 -4.57 3.21 -0.88
N ARG A 142 -4.63 3.85 0.27
CA ARG A 142 -4.04 5.18 0.50
C ARG A 142 -2.76 5.04 1.29
N ALA A 143 -1.68 5.60 0.75
CA ALA A 143 -0.38 5.68 1.41
C ALA A 143 -0.11 7.12 1.86
N TYR A 144 0.46 7.26 3.06
CA TYR A 144 0.89 8.54 3.61
C TYR A 144 2.41 8.60 3.59
N PHE A 145 2.94 9.50 2.77
CA PHE A 145 4.36 9.79 2.67
C PHE A 145 4.66 11.00 3.53
N LEU A 146 5.26 10.77 4.67
CA LEU A 146 5.62 11.82 5.62
C LEU A 146 6.89 12.49 5.14
N ALA A 147 6.87 13.82 5.02
CA ALA A 147 8.09 14.59 4.95
C ALA A 147 8.73 14.51 6.34
N ALA A 148 9.95 13.99 6.42
CA ALA A 148 10.74 14.12 7.64
C ALA A 148 11.19 15.59 7.70
N ALA A 149 10.41 16.45 8.32
CA ALA A 149 10.87 17.73 8.75
C ALA A 149 11.69 17.50 10.03
N GLU A 150 12.96 17.17 9.89
CA GLU A 150 13.97 17.58 10.85
C GLU A 150 14.23 19.08 10.62
N GLU A 151 13.23 19.88 10.82
CA GLU A 151 13.45 21.29 11.07
C GLU A 151 13.29 21.48 12.57
N ASP A 152 14.36 21.86 13.22
CA ASP A 152 14.32 22.78 14.34
C ASP A 152 13.61 24.04 13.81
N ALA A 153 12.29 23.97 13.74
CA ALA A 153 11.47 25.12 13.43
C ALA A 153 11.69 26.06 14.61
N LEU A 154 12.53 27.05 14.39
CA LEU A 154 12.56 28.22 15.25
C LEU A 154 11.11 28.71 15.36
N PRO A 155 10.55 28.78 16.57
CA PRO A 155 9.20 29.27 16.73
C PRO A 155 9.11 30.63 16.05
N LEU A 156 8.14 30.80 15.15
CA LEU A 156 7.85 32.08 14.51
C LEU A 156 7.38 33.03 15.61
N THR A 157 8.30 33.72 16.28
CA THR A 157 8.02 34.53 17.45
C THR A 157 7.55 35.95 17.12
N ASP A 158 7.59 36.34 15.82
CA ASP A 158 7.17 37.68 15.42
C ASP A 158 6.42 37.67 14.08
N PHE A 159 5.12 37.89 14.15
CA PHE A 159 4.27 38.16 13.00
C PHE A 159 3.86 39.63 13.01
N ILE A 160 4.53 40.47 12.23
CA ILE A 160 4.12 41.87 12.07
C ILE A 160 3.11 41.94 10.91
N LEU A 161 1.83 41.99 11.22
CA LEU A 161 0.78 42.33 10.25
C LEU A 161 0.85 43.86 9.95
N LYS A 162 1.45 44.22 8.84
CA LYS A 162 1.34 45.57 8.28
C LYS A 162 0.05 45.67 7.49
N GLY A 163 -1.06 46.00 8.15
CA GLY A 163 -2.29 46.42 7.49
C GLY A 163 -2.17 47.89 7.08
N VAL A 164 -2.20 48.15 5.75
CA VAL A 164 -2.41 49.53 5.26
C VAL A 164 -3.93 49.72 5.20
N VAL A 165 -4.47 50.50 6.12
CA VAL A 165 -5.82 51.02 5.99
C VAL A 165 -5.73 52.24 5.08
N GLN A 166 -6.24 52.12 3.84
CA GLN A 166 -6.51 53.32 3.02
C GLN A 166 -7.78 53.96 3.46
N PRO A 167 -7.81 55.32 3.57
CA PRO A 167 -8.98 56.07 3.95
C PRO A 167 -10.08 56.08 2.88
#